data_28cee11de7f49968ac71dc1fe00190c1
#
_entry.id   28cee11de7f49968ac71dc1fe00190c1
#
_cell.length_a   1.000
_cell.length_b   1.000
_cell.length_c   1.000
_cell.angle_alpha   90.00
_cell.angle_beta   90.00
_cell.angle_gamma   90.00
#
_symmetry.space_group_name_H-M   'P 1'
#
loop_
_entity.id
_entity.type
_entity.pdbx_description
1 polymer ?
#
loop_
_entity_poly.entity_id
_entity_poly.type
_entity_poly.pdbx_seq_one_letter_code
_entity_poly.pdbx_strand_id
1 'polypeptide(L)'
;MRNVTLTDIFQLPFARKYLKRAGLAHAVTVTQKAYDLACKEAVNTDLATKAALLHDIGHYTWYRDGEWDFDLYKQNDIHAIKGAERAHKMLIRLGENPEAAKEIAVAILFHTDSYFQGTVQRTSLQEVVAQADEADEEPNGNHHYKVISESEAAEMLADLDDMIEKQCHSNTHLQQSV
;
A
#
# COMPACT_ATOMS: atom_id res chain seq x y z
N MET A 1 20.31 -1.10 -0.77
CA MET A 1 20.06 0.21 -0.12
C MET A 1 18.69 0.68 -0.57
N ARG A 2 17.82 1.07 0.34
CA ARG A 2 16.49 1.63 0.02
C ARG A 2 16.67 3.00 -0.64
N ASN A 3 16.02 3.22 -1.77
CA ASN A 3 16.10 4.52 -2.47
C ASN A 3 15.01 5.48 -2.01
N VAL A 4 13.86 4.93 -1.62
CA VAL A 4 12.66 5.67 -1.19
C VAL A 4 12.13 5.03 0.09
N THR A 5 11.76 5.82 1.08
CA THR A 5 11.16 5.38 2.33
C THR A 5 9.65 5.60 2.35
N LEU A 6 8.94 5.02 3.32
CA LEU A 6 7.52 5.31 3.55
C LEU A 6 7.32 6.79 3.91
N THR A 7 8.26 7.33 4.68
CA THR A 7 8.30 8.76 5.04
C THR A 7 8.45 9.65 3.82
N ASP A 8 9.34 9.32 2.87
CA ASP A 8 9.49 10.08 1.62
C ASP A 8 8.20 10.11 0.82
N ILE A 9 7.51 8.97 0.72
CA ILE A 9 6.21 8.87 0.06
C ILE A 9 5.19 9.78 0.76
N PHE A 10 5.09 9.68 2.09
CA PHE A 10 4.11 10.43 2.88
C PHE A 10 4.37 11.94 2.89
N GLN A 11 5.63 12.39 2.75
CA GLN A 11 5.97 13.80 2.65
C GLN A 11 5.45 14.47 1.39
N LEU A 12 5.15 13.72 0.33
CA LEU A 12 4.58 14.27 -0.89
C LEU A 12 3.14 14.76 -0.66
N PRO A 13 2.82 16.05 -0.91
CA PRO A 13 1.45 16.56 -0.79
C PRO A 13 0.44 15.79 -1.64
N PHE A 14 0.88 15.32 -2.81
CA PHE A 14 0.09 14.50 -3.70
C PHE A 14 -0.28 13.15 -3.06
N ALA A 15 0.68 12.42 -2.49
CA ALA A 15 0.44 11.14 -1.83
C ALA A 15 -0.53 11.33 -0.64
N ARG A 16 -0.26 12.28 0.25
CA ARG A 16 -1.14 12.58 1.40
C ARG A 16 -2.58 12.87 0.99
N LYS A 17 -2.77 13.64 -0.10
CA LYS A 17 -4.12 13.93 -0.62
C LYS A 17 -4.89 12.64 -0.94
N TYR A 18 -4.26 11.68 -1.59
CA TYR A 18 -4.92 10.44 -1.99
C TYR A 18 -5.04 9.44 -0.84
N LEU A 19 -4.03 9.33 0.04
CA LEU A 19 -4.10 8.53 1.26
C LEU A 19 -5.26 8.99 2.17
N LYS A 20 -5.44 10.29 2.35
CA LYS A 20 -6.60 10.81 3.09
C LYS A 20 -7.93 10.48 2.43
N ARG A 21 -7.99 10.49 1.10
CA ARG A 21 -9.21 10.13 0.36
C ARG A 21 -9.56 8.67 0.51
N ALA A 22 -8.55 7.80 0.48
CA ALA A 22 -8.70 6.36 0.61
C ALA A 22 -8.94 5.90 2.06
N GLY A 23 -8.57 6.71 3.05
CA GLY A 23 -8.62 6.36 4.47
C GLY A 23 -7.20 6.26 5.06
N LEU A 24 -6.71 7.35 5.65
CA LEU A 24 -5.32 7.41 6.14
C LEU A 24 -5.04 6.36 7.22
N ALA A 25 -5.96 6.16 8.16
CA ALA A 25 -5.82 5.17 9.22
C ALA A 25 -5.75 3.75 8.64
N HIS A 26 -6.61 3.43 7.69
CA HIS A 26 -6.61 2.15 6.97
C HIS A 26 -5.28 1.92 6.27
N ALA A 27 -4.82 2.87 5.43
CA ALA A 27 -3.56 2.74 4.71
C ALA A 27 -2.37 2.46 5.64
N VAL A 28 -2.27 3.16 6.78
CA VAL A 28 -1.20 2.94 7.77
C VAL A 28 -1.35 1.58 8.46
N THR A 29 -2.57 1.19 8.86
CA THR A 29 -2.81 -0.12 9.49
C THR A 29 -2.48 -1.27 8.55
N VAL A 30 -2.89 -1.19 7.27
CA VAL A 30 -2.57 -2.19 6.25
C VAL A 30 -1.05 -2.26 6.03
N THR A 31 -0.35 -1.12 6.07
CA THR A 31 1.12 -1.09 5.96
C THR A 31 1.80 -1.84 7.12
N GLN A 32 1.33 -1.66 8.36
CA GLN A 32 1.85 -2.40 9.52
C GLN A 32 1.60 -3.90 9.41
N LYS A 33 0.38 -4.30 9.04
CA LYS A 33 0.03 -5.71 8.82
C LYS A 33 0.87 -6.34 7.70
N ALA A 34 1.10 -5.60 6.61
CA ALA A 34 1.94 -6.07 5.51
C ALA A 34 3.40 -6.26 5.95
N TYR A 35 3.94 -5.41 6.83
CA TYR A 35 5.25 -5.60 7.43
C TYR A 35 5.32 -6.92 8.21
N ASP A 36 4.36 -7.17 9.11
CA ASP A 36 4.34 -8.36 9.94
C ASP A 36 4.19 -9.64 9.09
N LEU A 37 3.31 -9.63 8.11
CA LEU A 37 3.12 -10.75 7.17
C LEU A 37 4.37 -10.98 6.32
N ALA A 38 4.99 -9.92 5.79
CA ALA A 38 6.19 -10.03 4.99
C ALA A 38 7.38 -10.61 5.77
N CYS A 39 7.53 -10.24 7.05
CA CYS A 39 8.52 -10.84 7.95
C CYS A 39 8.28 -12.35 8.12
N LYS A 40 7.02 -12.74 8.34
CA LYS A 40 6.62 -14.13 8.57
C LYS A 40 6.81 -15.00 7.32
N GLU A 41 6.44 -14.50 6.17
CA GLU A 41 6.48 -15.22 4.88
C GLU A 41 7.81 -15.04 4.13
N ALA A 42 8.82 -14.40 4.74
CA ALA A 42 10.12 -14.08 4.15
C ALA A 42 10.02 -13.31 2.80
N VAL A 43 9.02 -12.44 2.69
CA VAL A 43 8.84 -11.52 1.57
C VAL A 43 9.62 -10.22 1.83
N ASN A 44 10.00 -9.52 0.77
CA ASN A 44 10.68 -8.23 0.88
C ASN A 44 9.77 -7.20 1.58
N THR A 45 10.12 -6.85 2.83
CA THR A 45 9.34 -5.94 3.68
C THR A 45 9.24 -4.53 3.11
N ASP A 46 10.28 -4.03 2.44
CA ASP A 46 10.29 -2.71 1.82
C ASP A 46 9.28 -2.62 0.66
N LEU A 47 9.23 -3.63 -0.20
CA LEU A 47 8.26 -3.69 -1.29
C LEU A 47 6.84 -3.87 -0.77
N ALA A 48 6.65 -4.78 0.20
CA ALA A 48 5.34 -5.08 0.76
C ALA A 48 4.70 -3.87 1.45
N THR A 49 5.46 -3.16 2.26
CA THR A 49 4.97 -1.97 2.99
C THR A 49 4.68 -0.80 2.06
N LYS A 50 5.50 -0.56 1.04
CA LYS A 50 5.22 0.47 0.03
C LYS A 50 3.97 0.15 -0.78
N ALA A 51 3.80 -1.11 -1.20
CA ALA A 51 2.61 -1.54 -1.92
C ALA A 51 1.36 -1.40 -1.04
N ALA A 52 1.43 -1.83 0.22
CA ALA A 52 0.35 -1.71 1.19
C ALA A 52 -0.02 -0.25 1.49
N LEU A 53 0.96 0.65 1.68
CA LEU A 53 0.69 2.08 1.89
C LEU A 53 -0.07 2.69 0.71
N LEU A 54 0.20 2.21 -0.50
CA LEU A 54 -0.28 2.81 -1.74
C LEU A 54 -1.43 2.04 -2.41
N HIS A 55 -1.89 0.92 -1.83
CA HIS A 55 -2.85 0.04 -2.50
C HIS A 55 -4.11 0.78 -2.95
N ASP A 56 -4.61 1.66 -2.13
CA ASP A 56 -5.88 2.37 -2.31
C ASP A 56 -5.76 3.82 -2.85
N ILE A 57 -4.56 4.30 -3.20
CA ILE A 57 -4.41 5.68 -3.73
C ILE A 57 -5.13 5.92 -5.05
N GLY A 58 -5.68 4.88 -5.64
CA GLY A 58 -6.50 4.92 -6.85
C GLY A 58 -7.94 5.36 -6.61
N HIS A 59 -8.43 5.32 -5.39
CA HIS A 59 -9.81 5.69 -5.08
C HIS A 59 -10.19 7.07 -5.60
N TYR A 60 -11.42 7.20 -6.09
CA TYR A 60 -12.00 8.41 -6.67
C TYR A 60 -13.49 8.46 -6.35
N THR A 61 -14.06 9.64 -6.50
CA THR A 61 -15.49 9.85 -6.25
C THR A 61 -16.25 9.98 -7.56
N TRP A 62 -17.43 9.39 -7.61
CA TRP A 62 -18.40 9.59 -8.66
C TRP A 62 -19.52 10.52 -8.14
N TYR A 63 -19.84 11.54 -8.92
CA TYR A 63 -20.90 12.48 -8.58
C TYR A 63 -22.01 12.41 -9.63
N ARG A 64 -23.24 12.42 -9.14
CA ARG A 64 -24.44 12.64 -9.95
C ARG A 64 -25.22 13.78 -9.31
N ASP A 65 -25.55 14.78 -10.10
CA ASP A 65 -26.30 15.97 -9.66
C ASP A 65 -25.70 16.70 -8.44
N GLY A 66 -24.35 16.63 -8.30
CA GLY A 66 -23.62 17.27 -7.21
C GLY A 66 -23.45 16.42 -5.95
N GLU A 67 -24.08 15.25 -5.89
CA GLU A 67 -23.96 14.30 -4.77
C GLU A 67 -23.12 13.09 -5.16
N TRP A 68 -22.47 12.46 -4.16
CA TRP A 68 -21.70 11.25 -4.39
C TRP A 68 -22.61 10.06 -4.63
N ASP A 69 -22.49 9.46 -5.80
CA ASP A 69 -23.22 8.27 -6.20
C ASP A 69 -22.39 7.01 -5.93
N PHE A 70 -22.63 6.39 -4.79
CA PHE A 70 -21.92 5.19 -4.37
C PHE A 70 -22.22 3.98 -5.26
N ASP A 71 -23.44 3.84 -5.77
CA ASP A 71 -23.81 2.73 -6.63
C ASP A 71 -23.11 2.84 -7.99
N LEU A 72 -23.02 4.06 -8.53
CA LEU A 72 -22.28 4.32 -9.76
C LEU A 72 -20.78 4.07 -9.56
N TYR A 73 -20.22 4.45 -8.40
CA TYR A 73 -18.85 4.15 -8.03
C TYR A 73 -18.61 2.63 -8.06
N LYS A 74 -19.44 1.86 -7.35
CA LYS A 74 -19.30 0.41 -7.20
C LYS A 74 -19.39 -0.34 -8.54
N GLN A 75 -20.24 0.13 -9.46
CA GLN A 75 -20.36 -0.45 -10.81
C GLN A 75 -19.17 -0.16 -11.72
N ASN A 76 -18.42 0.91 -11.45
CA ASN A 76 -17.34 1.41 -12.30
C ASN A 76 -16.00 1.48 -11.58
N ASP A 77 -15.86 0.79 -10.46
CA ASP A 77 -14.64 0.84 -9.67
C ASP A 77 -13.45 0.21 -10.41
N ILE A 78 -12.38 0.99 -10.54
CA ILE A 78 -11.09 0.61 -11.09
C ILE A 78 -9.95 1.15 -10.22
N HIS A 79 -10.16 1.25 -8.89
CA HIS A 79 -9.20 1.89 -7.99
C HIS A 79 -7.82 1.22 -8.03
N ALA A 80 -7.72 -0.10 -8.08
CA ALA A 80 -6.44 -0.79 -8.13
C ALA A 80 -5.67 -0.50 -9.43
N ILE A 81 -6.35 -0.39 -10.58
CA ILE A 81 -5.73 -0.01 -11.85
C ILE A 81 -5.17 1.41 -11.77
N LYS A 82 -5.97 2.36 -11.27
CA LYS A 82 -5.54 3.76 -11.08
C LYS A 82 -4.47 3.89 -10.00
N GLY A 83 -4.56 3.09 -8.94
CA GLY A 83 -3.59 3.03 -7.85
C GLY A 83 -2.23 2.57 -8.34
N ALA A 84 -2.18 1.48 -9.07
CA ALA A 84 -0.96 0.95 -9.67
C ALA A 84 -0.26 1.98 -10.59
N GLU A 85 -1.02 2.65 -11.47
CA GLU A 85 -0.47 3.68 -12.36
C GLU A 85 0.09 4.89 -11.56
N ARG A 86 -0.65 5.36 -10.56
CA ARG A 86 -0.24 6.49 -9.72
C ARG A 86 1.00 6.18 -8.91
N ALA A 87 1.01 5.01 -8.23
CA ALA A 87 2.12 4.54 -7.43
C ALA A 87 3.39 4.42 -8.26
N HIS A 88 3.32 3.75 -9.41
CA HIS A 88 4.46 3.59 -10.30
C HIS A 88 5.06 4.94 -10.71
N LYS A 89 4.25 5.86 -11.23
CA LYS A 89 4.71 7.18 -11.66
C LYS A 89 5.32 7.99 -10.51
N MET A 90 4.73 7.89 -9.33
CA MET A 90 5.19 8.59 -8.13
C MET A 90 6.52 8.04 -7.64
N LEU A 91 6.66 6.73 -7.52
CA LEU A 91 7.87 6.05 -7.07
C LEU A 91 9.06 6.32 -8.01
N ILE A 92 8.85 6.25 -9.32
CA ILE A 92 9.87 6.62 -10.32
C ILE A 92 10.34 8.07 -10.14
N ARG A 93 9.42 9.00 -9.89
CA ARG A 93 9.76 10.42 -9.66
C ARG A 93 10.51 10.67 -8.35
N LEU A 94 10.27 9.84 -7.34
CA LEU A 94 11.03 9.85 -6.09
C LEU A 94 12.42 9.21 -6.21
N GLY A 95 12.72 8.53 -7.32
CA GLY A 95 14.00 7.86 -7.54
C GLY A 95 14.02 6.40 -7.07
N GLU A 96 12.85 5.78 -6.93
CA GLU A 96 12.80 4.33 -6.66
C GLU A 96 13.40 3.53 -7.82
N ASN A 97 13.97 2.38 -7.50
CA ASN A 97 14.45 1.44 -8.51
C ASN A 97 13.29 1.08 -9.45
N PRO A 98 13.46 1.14 -10.79
CA PRO A 98 12.37 0.90 -11.74
C PRO A 98 11.72 -0.50 -11.62
N GLU A 99 12.50 -1.54 -11.34
CA GLU A 99 11.96 -2.89 -11.16
C GLU A 99 11.15 -2.98 -9.86
N ALA A 100 11.67 -2.40 -8.77
CA ALA A 100 10.94 -2.31 -7.50
C ALA A 100 9.63 -1.51 -7.65
N ALA A 101 9.66 -0.37 -8.34
CA ALA A 101 8.47 0.43 -8.59
C ALA A 101 7.42 -0.34 -9.41
N LYS A 102 7.86 -1.17 -10.36
CA LYS A 102 7.00 -2.03 -11.16
C LYS A 102 6.39 -3.17 -10.33
N GLU A 103 7.20 -3.85 -9.51
CA GLU A 103 6.71 -4.90 -8.60
C GLU A 103 5.67 -4.36 -7.62
N ILE A 104 5.93 -3.20 -7.02
CA ILE A 104 4.97 -2.51 -6.14
C ILE A 104 3.67 -2.20 -6.89
N ALA A 105 3.75 -1.65 -8.10
CA ALA A 105 2.57 -1.34 -8.89
C ALA A 105 1.74 -2.57 -9.25
N VAL A 106 2.41 -3.68 -9.58
CA VAL A 106 1.73 -4.95 -9.86
C VAL A 106 1.10 -5.53 -8.59
N ALA A 107 1.76 -5.42 -7.43
CA ALA A 107 1.17 -5.83 -6.15
C ALA A 107 -0.09 -5.00 -5.83
N ILE A 108 -0.07 -3.70 -6.08
CA ILE A 108 -1.24 -2.84 -5.95
C ILE A 108 -2.36 -3.25 -6.91
N LEU A 109 -2.03 -3.59 -8.16
CA LEU A 109 -3.04 -4.04 -9.13
C LEU A 109 -3.76 -5.32 -8.67
N PHE A 110 -3.06 -6.22 -7.99
CA PHE A 110 -3.55 -7.53 -7.60
C PHE A 110 -3.99 -7.63 -6.13
N HIS A 111 -4.11 -6.50 -5.40
CA HIS A 111 -4.57 -6.56 -4.00
C HIS A 111 -6.05 -6.93 -3.88
N THR A 112 -6.86 -6.71 -4.93
CA THR A 112 -8.29 -7.06 -4.98
C THR A 112 -8.60 -8.00 -6.15
N ASP A 113 -9.61 -8.85 -5.97
CA ASP A 113 -10.14 -9.75 -7.00
C ASP A 113 -11.28 -9.14 -7.82
N SER A 114 -11.69 -7.91 -7.50
CA SER A 114 -12.90 -7.25 -8.02
C SER A 114 -12.99 -7.18 -9.55
N TYR A 115 -11.86 -7.28 -10.26
CA TYR A 115 -11.79 -7.16 -11.72
C TYR A 115 -11.67 -8.49 -12.44
N PHE A 116 -11.54 -9.59 -11.72
CA PHE A 116 -11.21 -10.88 -12.31
C PHE A 116 -12.40 -11.83 -12.23
N GLN A 117 -12.58 -12.62 -13.30
CA GLN A 117 -13.49 -13.76 -13.29
C GLN A 117 -12.68 -15.02 -12.98
N GLY A 118 -12.92 -15.64 -11.84
CA GLY A 118 -12.22 -16.85 -11.40
C GLY A 118 -11.12 -16.59 -10.39
N THR A 119 -10.31 -17.60 -10.11
CA THR A 119 -9.26 -17.52 -9.08
C THR A 119 -8.03 -16.82 -9.64
N VAL A 120 -7.55 -15.79 -8.94
CA VAL A 120 -6.30 -15.11 -9.25
C VAL A 120 -5.15 -15.84 -8.56
N GLN A 121 -4.11 -16.17 -9.33
CA GLN A 121 -2.84 -16.66 -8.76
C GLN A 121 -1.94 -15.45 -8.46
N ARG A 122 -1.69 -15.22 -7.18
CA ARG A 122 -0.82 -14.14 -6.69
C ARG A 122 0.59 -14.65 -6.42
N THR A 123 1.58 -13.78 -6.62
CA THR A 123 2.93 -13.98 -6.05
C THR A 123 2.88 -13.77 -4.53
N SER A 124 3.92 -14.20 -3.80
CA SER A 124 3.97 -14.01 -2.35
C SER A 124 3.85 -12.53 -1.95
N LEU A 125 4.45 -11.61 -2.71
CA LEU A 125 4.31 -10.17 -2.45
C LEU A 125 2.86 -9.68 -2.63
N GLN A 126 2.21 -10.09 -3.70
CA GLN A 126 0.81 -9.72 -3.98
C GLN A 126 -0.15 -10.29 -2.93
N GLU A 127 0.11 -11.53 -2.51
CA GLU A 127 -0.67 -12.20 -1.48
C GLU A 127 -0.55 -11.51 -0.11
N VAL A 128 0.67 -11.10 0.28
CA VAL A 128 0.90 -10.33 1.52
C VAL A 128 0.10 -9.03 1.52
N VAL A 129 0.07 -8.30 0.40
CA VAL A 129 -0.68 -7.04 0.32
C VAL A 129 -2.19 -7.29 0.40
N ALA A 130 -2.71 -8.27 -0.34
CA ALA A 130 -4.13 -8.63 -0.32
C ALA A 130 -4.59 -9.10 1.08
N GLN A 131 -3.82 -9.98 1.73
CA GLN A 131 -4.14 -10.45 3.09
C GLN A 131 -4.04 -9.33 4.14
N ALA A 132 -3.10 -8.40 3.98
CA ALA A 132 -2.97 -7.27 4.91
C ALA A 132 -4.18 -6.33 4.82
N ASP A 133 -4.69 -6.12 3.61
CA ASP A 133 -5.89 -5.32 3.33
C ASP A 133 -7.14 -6.02 3.91
N GLU A 134 -7.37 -7.27 3.54
CA GLU A 134 -8.48 -8.08 4.04
C GLU A 134 -8.50 -8.17 5.58
N ALA A 135 -7.33 -8.24 6.21
CA ALA A 135 -7.21 -8.29 7.68
C ALA A 135 -7.59 -6.98 8.39
N ASP A 136 -7.72 -5.86 7.67
CA ASP A 136 -8.22 -4.58 8.23
C ASP A 136 -9.70 -4.35 7.90
N GLU A 137 -10.32 -5.21 7.09
CA GLU A 137 -11.76 -5.16 6.88
C GLU A 137 -12.52 -5.51 8.16
N GLU A 138 -13.40 -4.61 8.59
CA GLU A 138 -14.39 -4.94 9.60
C GLU A 138 -15.58 -5.67 9.01
N PRO A 139 -16.34 -6.44 9.82
CA PRO A 139 -17.60 -7.00 9.39
C PRO A 139 -18.49 -5.91 8.78
N ASN A 140 -18.83 -6.04 7.49
CA ASN A 140 -19.57 -5.15 6.61
C ASN A 140 -18.73 -4.17 5.76
N GLY A 141 -17.44 -4.39 5.62
CA GLY A 141 -16.57 -3.64 4.69
C GLY A 141 -16.38 -2.17 5.06
N ASN A 142 -16.40 -1.84 6.35
CA ASN A 142 -16.25 -0.45 6.80
C ASN A 142 -14.81 -0.17 7.25
N HIS A 143 -13.99 0.42 6.37
CA HIS A 143 -12.60 0.79 6.66
C HIS A 143 -12.43 2.21 7.23
N HIS A 144 -13.50 3.00 7.29
CA HIS A 144 -13.41 4.45 7.59
C HIS A 144 -13.78 4.81 9.03
N TYR A 145 -13.88 3.84 9.92
CA TYR A 145 -14.25 4.08 11.31
C TYR A 145 -13.10 4.63 12.18
N LYS A 146 -11.84 4.40 11.75
CA LYS A 146 -10.65 4.94 12.44
C LYS A 146 -10.21 6.25 11.79
N VAL A 147 -9.87 7.20 12.64
CA VAL A 147 -9.27 8.47 12.22
C VAL A 147 -7.97 8.66 12.97
N ILE A 148 -6.90 8.93 12.24
CA ILE A 148 -5.61 9.33 12.80
C ILE A 148 -5.19 10.69 12.23
N SER A 149 -4.40 11.45 12.98
CA SER A 149 -3.82 12.69 12.50
C SER A 149 -2.67 12.43 11.51
N GLU A 150 -2.30 13.44 10.72
CA GLU A 150 -1.13 13.34 9.86
C GLU A 150 0.18 13.17 10.65
N SER A 151 0.27 13.74 11.85
CA SER A 151 1.43 13.59 12.74
C SER A 151 1.56 12.14 13.23
N GLU A 152 0.47 11.55 13.71
CA GLU A 152 0.46 10.14 14.12
C GLU A 152 0.83 9.22 12.96
N ALA A 153 0.24 9.44 11.78
CA ALA A 153 0.59 8.67 10.59
C ALA A 153 2.08 8.79 10.23
N ALA A 154 2.64 10.01 10.30
CA ALA A 154 4.04 10.25 10.02
C ALA A 154 4.97 9.54 11.02
N GLU A 155 4.65 9.56 12.31
CA GLU A 155 5.39 8.85 13.35
C GLU A 155 5.35 7.33 13.12
N MET A 156 4.16 6.76 12.89
CA MET A 156 4.00 5.34 12.65
C MET A 156 4.76 4.86 11.40
N LEU A 157 4.78 5.66 10.33
CA LEU A 157 5.52 5.33 9.11
C LEU A 157 7.04 5.46 9.29
N ALA A 158 7.50 6.43 10.07
CA ALA A 158 8.92 6.58 10.43
C ALA A 158 9.40 5.39 11.28
N ASP A 159 8.61 4.95 12.25
CA ASP A 159 8.92 3.76 13.06
C ASP A 159 9.02 2.50 12.18
N LEU A 160 8.14 2.34 11.21
CA LEU A 160 8.21 1.23 10.25
C LEU A 160 9.46 1.33 9.36
N ASP A 161 9.84 2.52 8.91
CA ASP A 161 11.06 2.72 8.14
C ASP A 161 12.29 2.27 8.95
N ASP A 162 12.35 2.60 10.23
CA ASP A 162 13.41 2.18 11.14
C ASP A 162 13.45 0.64 11.33
N MET A 163 12.28 0.01 11.42
CA MET A 163 12.19 -1.45 11.55
C MET A 163 12.69 -2.15 10.28
N ILE A 164 12.30 -1.67 9.11
CA ILE A 164 12.73 -2.21 7.81
C ILE A 164 14.26 -2.07 7.65
N GLU A 165 14.83 -0.92 8.03
CA GLU A 165 16.25 -0.64 7.94
C GLU A 165 17.07 -1.62 8.83
N LYS A 166 16.65 -1.83 10.07
CA LYS A 166 17.26 -2.78 11.00
C LYS A 166 17.24 -4.20 10.46
N GLN A 167 16.15 -4.63 9.84
CA GLN A 167 16.03 -5.96 9.24
C GLN A 167 16.99 -6.13 8.04
N CYS A 168 17.10 -5.11 7.18
CA CYS A 168 18.04 -5.14 6.06
C CYS A 168 19.50 -5.32 6.52
N HIS A 169 19.91 -4.66 7.60
CA HIS A 169 21.27 -4.78 8.15
C HIS A 169 21.52 -6.16 8.74
N SER A 170 20.56 -6.76 9.43
CA SER A 170 20.69 -8.11 10.03
C SER A 170 20.88 -9.19 8.98
N ASN A 171 20.19 -9.09 7.84
CA ASN A 171 20.30 -10.05 6.74
C ASN A 171 21.65 -9.94 5.99
N THR A 172 22.25 -8.77 5.94
CA THR A 172 23.55 -8.54 5.27
C THR A 172 24.70 -9.19 6.06
N HIS A 173 24.63 -9.19 7.39
CA HIS A 173 25.66 -9.82 8.25
C HIS A 173 25.63 -11.35 8.19
N LEU A 174 24.48 -11.97 7.96
CA LEU A 174 24.36 -13.42 7.83
C LEU A 174 24.94 -13.95 6.50
N GLN A 175 24.91 -13.14 5.44
CA GLN A 175 25.45 -13.51 4.13
C GLN A 175 26.97 -13.33 4.02
N GLN A 176 27.60 -12.57 4.90
CA GLN A 176 29.07 -12.38 4.93
C GLN A 176 29.79 -13.39 5.82
N SER A 177 29.08 -14.30 6.49
CA SER A 177 29.63 -15.28 7.43
C SER A 177 29.61 -16.72 6.89
N VAL A 178 29.36 -16.89 5.58
CA VAL A 178 29.43 -18.15 4.82
C VAL A 178 30.53 -18.04 3.72
#